data_c5c1afd3de0632efe7955fd950c8da26
#
_entry.id   c5c1afd3de0632efe7955fd950c8da26
#
_cell.length_a   1.000
_cell.length_b   1.000
_cell.length_c   1.000
_cell.angle_alpha   90.00
_cell.angle_beta   90.00
_cell.angle_gamma   90.00
#
_symmetry.space_group_name_H-M   'P 1'
#
loop_
_entity.id
_entity.type
_entity.pdbx_description
1 polymer ?
#
loop_
_entity_poly.entity_id
_entity_poly.type
_entity_poly.pdbx_seq_one_letter_code
_entity_poly.pdbx_strand_id
1 'polypeptide(L)'
;MKYVVILGDGMADEPIESLGNKTILQAADTPFLDMLSKKSEIGMVHTVPDGMAPGSDTANLSVLGYDPKIYYSGRSPLEALSIGVPMTDTDIALRCNIVTISEEEGVPYEEQTIIDHSSSEISTEDCGILLEAVRKELENDIFKFYLGTSYRHCTIWHNGSVVKL
;
A
#
# COMPACT_ATOMS: atom_id res chain seq x y z
N MET A 1 -28.27 6.53 11.69
CA MET A 1 -27.20 7.48 12.00
C MET A 1 -26.15 7.33 10.91
N LYS A 2 -25.52 8.42 10.45
CA LYS A 2 -24.46 8.37 9.42
C LYS A 2 -23.17 8.86 10.05
N TYR A 3 -22.07 8.16 9.80
CA TYR A 3 -20.73 8.54 10.22
C TYR A 3 -19.92 8.91 8.99
N VAL A 4 -19.11 9.95 9.10
CA VAL A 4 -18.18 10.39 8.06
C VAL A 4 -16.82 10.52 8.71
N VAL A 5 -15.84 9.80 8.19
CA VAL A 5 -14.44 9.91 8.57
C VAL A 5 -13.71 10.62 7.45
N ILE A 6 -13.09 11.76 7.77
CA ILE A 6 -12.21 12.48 6.84
C ILE A 6 -10.79 12.28 7.35
N LEU A 7 -10.00 11.52 6.60
CA LEU A 7 -8.62 11.22 6.93
C LEU A 7 -7.69 12.18 6.19
N GLY A 8 -7.06 13.10 6.92
CA GLY A 8 -6.00 13.94 6.41
C GLY A 8 -4.65 13.23 6.59
N ASP A 9 -4.33 12.32 5.67
CA ASP A 9 -3.08 11.57 5.73
C ASP A 9 -1.87 12.50 5.51
N GLY A 10 -0.83 12.35 6.35
CA GLY A 10 0.38 13.16 6.27
C GLY A 10 0.26 14.62 6.70
N MET A 11 -0.81 15.02 7.40
CA MET A 11 -1.00 16.41 7.86
C MET A 11 -0.14 16.79 9.06
N ALA A 12 0.28 15.83 9.88
CA ALA A 12 1.13 16.08 11.04
C ALA A 12 2.59 16.26 10.61
N ASP A 13 3.24 17.30 11.15
CA ASP A 13 4.64 17.61 10.86
C ASP A 13 5.27 18.40 12.00
N GLU A 14 6.59 18.47 12.00
CA GLU A 14 7.37 19.33 12.90
C GLU A 14 7.35 20.78 12.44
N PRO A 15 7.59 21.74 13.35
CA PRO A 15 7.70 23.14 12.99
C PRO A 15 8.86 23.42 12.02
N ILE A 16 8.61 24.19 10.97
CA ILE A 16 9.56 24.51 9.90
C ILE A 16 10.03 25.95 10.06
N GLU A 17 11.35 26.17 10.10
CA GLU A 17 11.97 27.49 10.30
C GLU A 17 11.54 28.50 9.22
N SER A 18 11.53 28.09 7.95
CA SER A 18 11.12 28.94 6.82
C SER A 18 9.65 29.37 6.86
N LEU A 19 8.82 28.67 7.66
CA LEU A 19 7.43 29.04 7.93
C LEU A 19 7.24 29.80 9.26
N GLY A 20 8.33 30.33 9.82
CA GLY A 20 8.31 31.04 11.09
C GLY A 20 8.06 30.13 12.29
N ASN A 21 8.64 28.93 12.29
CA ASN A 21 8.48 27.89 13.28
C ASN A 21 7.02 27.41 13.45
N LYS A 22 6.28 27.39 12.37
CA LYS A 22 4.94 26.80 12.30
C LYS A 22 5.00 25.45 11.62
N THR A 23 4.10 24.54 12.01
CA THR A 23 3.84 23.33 11.21
C THR A 23 3.15 23.71 9.90
N ILE A 24 3.16 22.81 8.92
CA ILE A 24 2.46 23.00 7.64
C ILE A 24 0.96 23.28 7.90
N LEU A 25 0.33 22.53 8.79
CA LEU A 25 -1.09 22.72 9.15
C LEU A 25 -1.34 24.08 9.80
N GLN A 26 -0.43 24.57 10.65
CA GLN A 26 -0.55 25.92 11.25
C GLN A 26 -0.35 27.06 10.23
N ALA A 27 0.39 26.79 9.15
CA ALA A 27 0.64 27.77 8.09
C ALA A 27 -0.44 27.75 6.99
N ALA A 28 -1.16 26.64 6.85
CA ALA A 28 -2.22 26.47 5.87
C ALA A 28 -3.46 27.31 6.19
N ASP A 29 -4.18 27.75 5.17
CA ASP A 29 -5.47 28.43 5.32
C ASP A 29 -6.58 27.36 5.40
N THR A 30 -7.03 27.07 6.63
CA THR A 30 -7.99 25.98 6.91
C THR A 30 -9.21 26.46 7.72
N PRO A 31 -9.96 27.47 7.23
CA PRO A 31 -10.99 28.15 8.04
C PRO A 31 -12.10 27.23 8.51
N PHE A 32 -12.44 26.20 7.74
CA PHE A 32 -13.48 25.23 8.13
C PHE A 32 -12.98 24.25 9.20
N LEU A 33 -11.73 23.76 9.10
CA LEU A 33 -11.12 22.95 10.15
C LEU A 33 -10.97 23.73 11.44
N ASP A 34 -10.55 25.00 11.36
CA ASP A 34 -10.42 25.91 12.48
C ASP A 34 -11.77 26.17 13.16
N MET A 35 -12.82 26.30 12.38
CA MET A 35 -14.17 26.45 12.91
C MET A 35 -14.66 25.16 13.60
N LEU A 36 -14.42 23.99 13.00
CA LEU A 36 -14.80 22.71 13.56
C LEU A 36 -14.04 22.40 14.85
N SER A 37 -12.75 22.66 14.87
CA SER A 37 -11.89 22.40 16.03
C SER A 37 -12.36 23.13 17.30
N LYS A 38 -12.89 24.35 17.14
CA LYS A 38 -13.45 25.15 18.25
C LYS A 38 -14.76 24.60 18.83
N LYS A 39 -15.41 23.67 18.14
CA LYS A 39 -16.73 23.10 18.50
C LYS A 39 -16.67 21.60 18.71
N SER A 40 -15.49 20.99 18.62
CA SER A 40 -15.28 19.55 18.66
C SER A 40 -14.45 19.16 19.88
N GLU A 41 -14.50 17.89 20.22
CA GLU A 41 -13.49 17.27 21.09
C GLU A 41 -12.25 16.96 20.25
N ILE A 42 -11.08 17.31 20.76
CA ILE A 42 -9.79 17.10 20.11
C ILE A 42 -8.95 16.22 21.01
N GLY A 43 -8.27 15.25 20.42
CA GLY A 43 -7.41 14.36 21.14
C GLY A 43 -6.29 13.79 20.27
N MET A 44 -5.33 13.15 20.92
CA MET A 44 -4.27 12.38 20.26
C MET A 44 -4.67 10.91 20.24
N VAL A 45 -4.51 10.25 19.09
CA VAL A 45 -4.80 8.83 18.92
C VAL A 45 -3.53 8.12 18.50
N HIS A 46 -3.17 7.06 19.20
CA HIS A 46 -2.05 6.19 18.84
C HIS A 46 -2.54 5.17 17.81
N THR A 47 -2.35 5.48 16.53
CA THR A 47 -2.88 4.67 15.43
C THR A 47 -2.00 3.49 15.02
N VAL A 48 -0.72 3.50 15.38
CA VAL A 48 0.20 2.38 15.12
C VAL A 48 0.58 1.74 16.46
N PRO A 49 0.10 0.53 16.78
CA PRO A 49 0.44 -0.15 18.01
C PRO A 49 1.94 -0.39 18.19
N ASP A 50 2.43 -0.38 19.44
CA ASP A 50 3.82 -0.64 19.76
C ASP A 50 4.29 -1.99 19.19
N GLY A 51 5.46 -1.96 18.54
CA GLY A 51 6.08 -3.12 17.90
C GLY A 51 5.62 -3.41 16.48
N MET A 52 4.68 -2.65 15.94
CA MET A 52 4.30 -2.73 14.52
C MET A 52 5.03 -1.66 13.70
N ALA A 53 5.35 -1.99 12.45
CA ALA A 53 5.93 -1.02 11.53
C ALA A 53 4.92 0.09 11.20
N PRO A 54 5.35 1.36 11.16
CA PRO A 54 4.48 2.45 10.77
C PRO A 54 4.08 2.33 9.30
N GLY A 55 2.76 2.33 9.04
CA GLY A 55 2.21 2.25 7.70
C GLY A 55 0.74 2.70 7.69
N SER A 56 0.30 3.24 6.56
CA SER A 56 -1.09 3.68 6.39
C SER A 56 -2.09 2.53 6.54
N ASP A 57 -1.72 1.33 6.15
CA ASP A 57 -2.51 0.12 6.30
C ASP A 57 -2.79 -0.21 7.78
N THR A 58 -1.75 -0.24 8.60
CA THR A 58 -1.86 -0.44 10.05
C THR A 58 -2.67 0.69 10.71
N ALA A 59 -2.33 1.95 10.39
CA ALA A 59 -3.01 3.10 10.97
C ALA A 59 -4.49 3.17 10.59
N ASN A 60 -4.84 2.86 9.34
CA ASN A 60 -6.23 2.88 8.87
C ASN A 60 -7.08 1.80 9.53
N LEU A 61 -6.54 0.61 9.80
CA LEU A 61 -7.23 -0.40 10.59
C LEU A 61 -7.61 0.15 11.97
N SER A 62 -6.64 0.78 12.67
CA SER A 62 -6.90 1.40 13.98
C SER A 62 -7.95 2.51 13.91
N VAL A 63 -7.88 3.39 12.91
CA VAL A 63 -8.87 4.47 12.70
C VAL A 63 -10.28 3.92 12.48
N LEU A 64 -10.39 2.78 11.79
CA LEU A 64 -11.66 2.09 11.56
C LEU A 64 -12.14 1.25 12.76
N GLY A 65 -11.34 1.17 13.83
CA GLY A 65 -11.70 0.45 15.06
C GLY A 65 -11.32 -1.02 15.07
N TYR A 66 -10.49 -1.46 14.13
CA TYR A 66 -9.93 -2.80 14.12
C TYR A 66 -8.54 -2.81 14.77
N ASP A 67 -8.28 -3.74 15.68
CA ASP A 67 -6.95 -3.91 16.27
C ASP A 67 -6.00 -4.50 15.23
N PRO A 68 -4.98 -3.75 14.77
CA PRO A 68 -4.04 -4.26 13.77
C PRO A 68 -3.27 -5.50 14.23
N LYS A 69 -3.03 -5.68 15.52
CA LYS A 69 -2.37 -6.88 16.07
C LYS A 69 -3.17 -8.16 15.84
N ILE A 70 -4.48 -8.03 15.65
CA ILE A 70 -5.39 -9.15 15.41
C ILE A 70 -5.69 -9.31 13.93
N TYR A 71 -5.95 -8.20 13.24
CA TYR A 71 -6.54 -8.21 11.90
C TYR A 71 -5.56 -7.92 10.76
N TYR A 72 -4.35 -7.43 11.07
CA TYR A 72 -3.38 -7.13 10.02
C TYR A 72 -2.60 -8.37 9.62
N SER A 73 -2.85 -8.88 8.43
CA SER A 73 -2.17 -10.03 7.84
C SER A 73 -1.18 -9.64 6.72
N GLY A 74 -0.88 -8.36 6.60
CA GLY A 74 -0.05 -7.81 5.54
C GLY A 74 -0.81 -6.89 4.60
N ARG A 75 -0.09 -6.16 3.77
CA ARG A 75 -0.65 -5.17 2.83
C ARG A 75 -1.26 -5.82 1.60
N SER A 76 -0.65 -6.91 1.11
CA SER A 76 -1.05 -7.54 -0.15
C SER A 76 -2.49 -8.06 -0.16
N PRO A 77 -3.02 -8.66 0.90
CA PRO A 77 -4.44 -9.05 0.95
C PRO A 77 -5.39 -7.86 0.82
N LEU A 78 -5.07 -6.72 1.44
CA LEU A 78 -5.88 -5.50 1.35
C LEU A 78 -5.86 -4.92 -0.07
N GLU A 79 -4.69 -4.91 -0.71
CA GLU A 79 -4.53 -4.47 -2.11
C GLU A 79 -5.30 -5.41 -3.05
N ALA A 80 -5.21 -6.73 -2.86
CA ALA A 80 -5.95 -7.71 -3.65
C ALA A 80 -7.46 -7.51 -3.55
N LEU A 81 -8.00 -7.36 -2.35
CA LEU A 81 -9.42 -7.10 -2.13
C LEU A 81 -9.87 -5.77 -2.77
N SER A 82 -9.03 -4.74 -2.72
CA SER A 82 -9.36 -3.41 -3.29
C SER A 82 -9.54 -3.43 -4.81
N ILE A 83 -8.88 -4.34 -5.50
CA ILE A 83 -9.01 -4.55 -6.95
C ILE A 83 -9.98 -5.69 -7.30
N GLY A 84 -10.71 -6.20 -6.31
CA GLY A 84 -11.75 -7.21 -6.51
C GLY A 84 -11.24 -8.63 -6.78
N VAL A 85 -10.02 -8.95 -6.36
CA VAL A 85 -9.46 -10.30 -6.51
C VAL A 85 -10.22 -11.28 -5.59
N PRO A 86 -10.77 -12.38 -6.12
CA PRO A 86 -11.40 -13.40 -5.30
C PRO A 86 -10.32 -14.14 -4.50
N MET A 87 -10.52 -14.25 -3.20
CA MET A 87 -9.62 -14.95 -2.28
C MET A 87 -10.40 -15.83 -1.34
N THR A 88 -9.81 -16.95 -0.96
CA THR A 88 -10.27 -17.83 0.11
C THR A 88 -9.39 -17.66 1.36
N ASP A 89 -9.81 -18.24 2.49
CA ASP A 89 -9.08 -18.17 3.76
C ASP A 89 -7.71 -18.87 3.73
N THR A 90 -7.45 -19.70 2.72
CA THR A 90 -6.20 -20.45 2.54
C THR A 90 -5.30 -19.85 1.47
N ASP A 91 -5.70 -18.77 0.82
CA ASP A 91 -4.91 -18.12 -0.22
C ASP A 91 -3.91 -17.13 0.38
N ILE A 92 -2.76 -17.05 -0.24
CA ILE A 92 -1.75 -16.03 0.09
C ILE A 92 -1.69 -15.01 -1.05
N ALA A 93 -1.90 -13.76 -0.70
CA ALA A 93 -1.70 -12.65 -1.62
C ALA A 93 -0.26 -12.15 -1.54
N LEU A 94 0.40 -12.10 -2.67
CA LEU A 94 1.75 -11.59 -2.84
C LEU A 94 1.71 -10.35 -3.73
N ARG A 95 2.48 -9.35 -3.38
CA ARG A 95 2.68 -8.20 -4.24
C ARG A 95 3.59 -8.60 -5.40
N CYS A 96 3.18 -8.25 -6.60
CA CYS A 96 3.94 -8.46 -7.82
C CYS A 96 4.15 -7.10 -8.50
N ASN A 97 5.38 -6.70 -8.71
CA ASN A 97 5.70 -5.44 -9.38
C ASN A 97 6.42 -5.72 -10.70
N ILE A 98 6.14 -4.89 -11.71
CA ILE A 98 6.97 -4.79 -12.91
C ILE A 98 8.04 -3.76 -12.62
N VAL A 99 9.29 -4.14 -12.80
CA VAL A 99 10.48 -3.33 -12.51
C VAL A 99 11.42 -3.30 -13.69
N THR A 100 12.26 -2.29 -13.79
CA THR A 100 13.37 -2.27 -14.74
C THR A 100 14.63 -2.77 -14.05
N ILE A 101 15.29 -3.73 -14.67
CA ILE A 101 16.58 -4.26 -14.21
C ILE A 101 17.71 -3.78 -15.11
N SER A 102 18.95 -3.84 -14.62
CA SER A 102 20.13 -3.64 -15.44
C SER A 102 20.26 -4.77 -16.48
N GLU A 103 20.85 -4.45 -17.62
CA GLU A 103 21.20 -5.42 -18.67
C GLU A 103 22.73 -5.47 -18.80
N GLU A 104 23.41 -5.83 -17.69
CA GLU A 104 24.86 -5.90 -17.66
C GLU A 104 25.34 -7.16 -18.38
N GLU A 105 26.14 -6.98 -19.43
CA GLU A 105 26.66 -8.09 -20.24
C GLU A 105 27.52 -9.03 -19.38
N GLY A 106 27.23 -10.32 -19.44
CA GLY A 106 27.96 -11.36 -18.70
C GLY A 106 27.54 -11.54 -17.24
N VAL A 107 26.59 -10.73 -16.75
CA VAL A 107 26.02 -10.88 -15.41
C VAL A 107 24.77 -11.77 -15.48
N PRO A 108 24.67 -12.85 -14.67
CA PRO A 108 23.48 -13.70 -14.60
C PRO A 108 22.23 -12.89 -14.23
N TYR A 109 21.03 -13.34 -14.67
CA TYR A 109 19.77 -12.65 -14.41
C TYR A 109 19.53 -12.41 -12.92
N GLU A 110 19.81 -13.38 -12.07
CA GLU A 110 19.64 -13.33 -10.61
C GLU A 110 20.60 -12.34 -9.90
N GLU A 111 21.65 -11.90 -10.59
CA GLU A 111 22.61 -10.93 -10.09
C GLU A 111 22.41 -9.52 -10.67
N GLN A 112 21.43 -9.36 -11.58
CA GLN A 112 21.09 -8.05 -12.14
C GLN A 112 20.50 -7.12 -11.07
N THR A 113 20.74 -5.82 -11.22
CA THR A 113 20.28 -4.81 -10.28
C THR A 113 18.95 -4.20 -10.72
N ILE A 114 18.02 -4.03 -9.79
CA ILE A 114 16.81 -3.23 -10.04
C ILE A 114 17.21 -1.77 -10.10
N ILE A 115 17.11 -1.15 -11.28
CA ILE A 115 17.45 0.25 -11.52
C ILE A 115 16.26 1.19 -11.42
N ASP A 116 15.04 0.67 -11.61
CA ASP A 116 13.80 1.42 -11.42
C ASP A 116 12.69 0.48 -10.93
N HIS A 117 12.18 0.78 -9.74
CA HIS A 117 11.14 -0.01 -9.08
C HIS A 117 9.74 0.17 -9.67
N SER A 118 9.55 1.17 -10.53
CA SER A 118 8.27 1.56 -11.12
C SER A 118 8.24 1.41 -12.64
N SER A 119 9.36 1.01 -13.27
CA SER A 119 9.52 0.99 -14.72
C SER A 119 9.08 2.32 -15.37
N SER A 120 9.58 3.44 -14.82
CA SER A 120 9.27 4.82 -15.23
C SER A 120 7.77 5.14 -15.13
N GLU A 121 7.12 4.66 -14.06
CA GLU A 121 5.68 4.82 -13.84
C GLU A 121 4.85 4.25 -15.02
N ILE A 122 5.25 3.06 -15.50
CA ILE A 122 4.61 2.37 -16.62
C ILE A 122 3.09 2.39 -16.51
N SER A 123 2.40 2.58 -17.64
CA SER A 123 0.94 2.65 -17.66
C SER A 123 0.28 1.31 -17.28
N THR A 124 -0.92 1.36 -16.73
CA THR A 124 -1.69 0.13 -16.44
C THR A 124 -2.00 -0.64 -17.71
N GLU A 125 -2.20 0.04 -18.83
CA GLU A 125 -2.48 -0.56 -20.13
C GLU A 125 -1.29 -1.37 -20.64
N ASP A 126 -0.09 -0.78 -20.64
CA ASP A 126 1.14 -1.47 -21.07
C ASP A 126 1.46 -2.64 -20.11
N CYS A 127 1.28 -2.45 -18.81
CA CYS A 127 1.41 -3.52 -17.84
C CYS A 127 0.44 -4.67 -18.10
N GLY A 128 -0.77 -4.38 -18.54
CA GLY A 128 -1.75 -5.40 -18.93
C GLY A 128 -1.23 -6.31 -20.03
N ILE A 129 -0.56 -5.75 -21.03
CA ILE A 129 0.05 -6.51 -22.13
C ILE A 129 1.18 -7.41 -21.62
N LEU A 130 2.06 -6.87 -20.76
CA LEU A 130 3.16 -7.63 -20.18
C LEU A 130 2.65 -8.74 -19.25
N LEU A 131 1.64 -8.45 -18.44
CA LEU A 131 1.06 -9.42 -17.52
C LEU A 131 0.38 -10.57 -18.25
N GLU A 132 -0.23 -10.33 -19.42
CA GLU A 132 -0.78 -11.40 -20.26
C GLU A 132 0.31 -12.36 -20.77
N ALA A 133 1.50 -11.86 -21.08
CA ALA A 133 2.63 -12.73 -21.40
C ALA A 133 3.05 -13.59 -20.19
N VAL A 134 3.13 -12.96 -19.00
CA VAL A 134 3.42 -13.69 -17.75
C VAL A 134 2.37 -14.76 -17.46
N ARG A 135 1.08 -14.44 -17.62
CA ARG A 135 -0.02 -15.39 -17.41
C ARG A 135 0.10 -16.62 -18.31
N LYS A 136 0.37 -16.40 -19.59
CA LYS A 136 0.50 -17.52 -20.56
C LYS A 136 1.60 -18.50 -20.19
N GLU A 137 2.68 -18.05 -19.62
CA GLU A 137 3.85 -18.87 -19.32
C GLU A 137 3.84 -19.43 -17.90
N LEU A 138 3.33 -18.67 -16.91
CA LEU A 138 3.50 -18.98 -15.49
C LEU A 138 2.21 -19.26 -14.74
N GLU A 139 1.05 -18.81 -15.24
CA GLU A 139 -0.21 -19.02 -14.56
C GLU A 139 -0.62 -20.49 -14.58
N ASN A 140 -1.08 -21.00 -13.45
CA ASN A 140 -1.52 -22.38 -13.28
C ASN A 140 -2.57 -22.44 -12.16
N ASP A 141 -2.95 -23.64 -11.73
CA ASP A 141 -3.96 -23.83 -10.68
C ASP A 141 -3.49 -23.40 -9.28
N ILE A 142 -2.18 -23.18 -9.09
CA ILE A 142 -1.59 -22.78 -7.82
C ILE A 142 -1.34 -21.27 -7.79
N PHE A 143 -0.87 -20.70 -8.89
CA PHE A 143 -0.53 -19.28 -8.99
C PHE A 143 -1.39 -18.56 -10.02
N LYS A 144 -2.02 -17.46 -9.60
CA LYS A 144 -2.81 -16.57 -10.45
C LYS A 144 -2.27 -15.14 -10.37
N PHE A 145 -2.28 -14.46 -11.51
CA PHE A 145 -1.76 -13.09 -11.60
C PHE A 145 -2.90 -12.12 -11.92
N TYR A 146 -3.00 -11.04 -11.16
CA TYR A 146 -4.06 -10.04 -11.29
C TYR A 146 -3.49 -8.66 -11.56
N LEU A 147 -4.03 -8.00 -12.59
CA LEU A 147 -3.66 -6.65 -12.96
C LEU A 147 -4.13 -5.68 -11.87
N GLY A 148 -3.21 -4.90 -11.36
CA GLY A 148 -3.47 -3.78 -10.46
C GLY A 148 -3.36 -2.44 -11.17
N THR A 149 -2.68 -1.48 -10.57
CA THR A 149 -2.51 -0.13 -11.11
C THR A 149 -1.04 0.15 -11.38
N SER A 150 -0.73 0.69 -12.57
CA SER A 150 0.63 0.99 -13.00
C SER A 150 1.52 -0.25 -12.84
N TYR A 151 2.69 -0.13 -12.26
CA TYR A 151 3.64 -1.23 -12.03
C TYR A 151 3.26 -2.21 -10.91
N ARG A 152 2.15 -1.98 -10.19
CA ARG A 152 1.73 -2.75 -9.00
C ARG A 152 0.64 -3.74 -9.33
N HIS A 153 0.92 -5.01 -9.15
CA HIS A 153 0.02 -6.12 -9.43
C HIS A 153 -0.06 -7.06 -8.23
N CYS A 154 -0.88 -8.08 -8.34
CA CYS A 154 -1.08 -9.07 -7.30
C CYS A 154 -0.91 -10.49 -7.86
N THR A 155 -0.22 -11.33 -7.11
CA THR A 155 -0.17 -12.77 -7.34
C THR A 155 -0.90 -13.45 -6.20
N ILE A 156 -1.81 -14.37 -6.52
CA ILE A 156 -2.45 -15.24 -5.54
C ILE A 156 -1.82 -16.62 -5.61
N TRP A 157 -1.38 -17.10 -4.46
CA TRP A 157 -0.92 -18.44 -4.25
C TRP A 157 -2.01 -19.24 -3.55
N HIS A 158 -2.74 -20.07 -4.32
CA HIS A 158 -3.83 -20.88 -3.81
C HIS A 158 -3.31 -21.96 -2.86
N ASN A 159 -3.95 -22.09 -1.71
CA ASN A 159 -3.56 -23.01 -0.64
C ASN A 159 -2.07 -22.89 -0.26
N GLY A 160 -1.58 -21.67 -0.24
CA GLY A 160 -0.22 -21.36 0.13
C GLY A 160 0.08 -21.61 1.62
N SER A 161 1.36 -21.57 1.98
CA SER A 161 1.79 -21.69 3.37
C SER A 161 2.92 -20.73 3.69
N VAL A 162 2.66 -19.81 4.60
CA VAL A 162 3.68 -18.84 5.08
C VAL A 162 4.90 -19.52 5.72
N VAL A 163 4.81 -20.78 6.13
CA VAL A 163 5.96 -21.53 6.65
C VAL A 163 6.93 -21.92 5.52
N LYS A 164 6.51 -21.79 4.26
CA LYS A 164 7.34 -22.09 3.07
C LYS A 164 7.84 -20.81 2.36
N LEU A 165 7.52 -19.64 2.87
CA LEU A 165 8.07 -18.36 2.47
C LEU A 165 9.29 -18.01 3.32
#